data_99715dffd8f31616ba5c49ed97d1eed2
#
_entry.id   99715dffd8f31616ba5c49ed97d1eed2
#
_cell.length_a   1.000
_cell.length_b   1.000
_cell.length_c   1.000
_cell.angle_alpha   90.00
_cell.angle_beta   90.00
_cell.angle_gamma   90.00
#
_symmetry.space_group_name_H-M   'P 1'
#
loop_
_entity.id
_entity.type
_entity.pdbx_description
1 polymer ?
#
loop_
_entity_poly.entity_id
_entity_poly.type
_entity_poly.pdbx_seq_one_letter_code
_entity_poly.pdbx_strand_id
1 'polypeptide(L)'
;MTAVRRFLLPFPLALHRGVRLLAATAAAIALAAPAHAADTGSAWNLDRLMSTLAQHKSGRATFTETKYLSIAAQPVESSGELVFVAPDHLEKHTLSPKPEHLVVDGDMLTVERNNRKYTLALARYPELGAFIDSIRATLAGNRFALEQVYKVALAGRGDDWTLTLTPLDSRMLKVVSTITLDGTRDVLRGVAIRQADGDHSVMRLQPVPANPN
;
A
#
# COMPACT_ATOMS: atom_id res chain seq x y z
N MET A 1 6.67 -25.84 2.14
CA MET A 1 7.04 -24.65 2.93
C MET A 1 8.05 -23.73 2.24
N THR A 2 8.50 -24.04 1.02
CA THR A 2 9.64 -23.35 0.36
C THR A 2 9.23 -22.30 -0.69
N ALA A 3 7.97 -22.22 -1.10
CA ALA A 3 7.53 -21.37 -2.18
C ALA A 3 7.25 -19.92 -1.77
N VAL A 4 6.80 -19.68 -0.53
CA VAL A 4 6.49 -18.34 -0.01
C VAL A 4 7.77 -17.58 0.36
N ARG A 5 8.81 -18.30 0.80
CA ARG A 5 10.10 -17.73 1.21
C ARG A 5 10.95 -17.12 0.11
N ARG A 6 10.70 -17.44 -1.16
CA ARG A 6 11.45 -16.89 -2.31
C ARG A 6 10.96 -15.51 -2.77
N PHE A 7 9.86 -15.00 -2.19
CA PHE A 7 9.42 -13.62 -2.40
C PHE A 7 9.93 -12.62 -1.35
N LEU A 8 10.51 -13.14 -0.26
CA LEU A 8 10.81 -12.40 0.96
C LEU A 8 12.07 -12.96 1.60
N LEU A 9 13.29 -12.55 1.28
CA LEU A 9 14.47 -12.80 2.14
C LEU A 9 15.74 -12.11 1.66
N PRO A 10 16.73 -12.02 2.60
CA PRO A 10 17.05 -10.91 3.51
C PRO A 10 18.51 -10.46 3.41
N PHE A 11 18.96 -9.43 4.11
CA PHE A 11 20.03 -9.38 5.11
C PHE A 11 20.73 -8.03 5.29
N PRO A 12 21.65 -7.85 6.26
CA PRO A 12 21.40 -7.25 7.56
C PRO A 12 22.21 -5.96 7.87
N LEU A 13 21.87 -5.40 9.01
CA LEU A 13 22.59 -4.52 9.95
C LEU A 13 23.99 -3.97 9.62
N ALA A 14 24.15 -2.64 9.86
CA ALA A 14 25.25 -2.11 10.68
C ALA A 14 24.95 -0.69 11.19
N LEU A 15 24.86 -0.59 12.44
CA LEU A 15 25.25 0.34 13.51
C LEU A 15 26.18 1.51 13.11
N HIS A 16 25.89 2.74 13.65
CA HIS A 16 26.81 3.63 14.40
C HIS A 16 26.11 4.95 14.77
N ARG A 17 25.92 5.15 16.06
CA ARG A 17 26.51 6.07 17.05
C ARG A 17 26.76 7.52 16.61
N GLY A 18 25.98 8.42 17.23
CA GLY A 18 26.55 9.27 18.29
C GLY A 18 26.70 10.75 17.97
N VAL A 19 26.34 11.56 18.95
CA VAL A 19 26.94 12.80 19.48
C VAL A 19 26.03 14.04 19.51
N ARG A 20 25.53 14.29 20.71
CA ARG A 20 25.55 15.43 21.65
C ARG A 20 25.32 16.87 21.17
N LEU A 21 24.28 17.46 21.76
CA LEU A 21 24.19 18.69 22.57
C LEU A 21 24.90 19.96 22.10
N LEU A 22 24.08 21.04 22.00
CA LEU A 22 24.36 22.30 22.74
C LEU A 22 23.07 23.16 22.81
N ALA A 23 22.79 23.59 24.01
CA ALA A 23 21.72 24.54 24.35
C ALA A 23 22.22 25.97 24.13
N ALA A 24 21.34 26.84 23.64
CA ALA A 24 21.49 28.27 23.81
C ALA A 24 20.10 28.93 23.93
N THR A 25 19.86 29.51 25.08
CA THR A 25 18.73 30.36 25.43
C THR A 25 18.87 31.73 24.79
N ALA A 26 17.82 32.26 24.14
CA ALA A 26 17.67 33.70 23.91
C ALA A 26 16.18 34.10 23.82
N ALA A 27 15.90 35.04 24.60
CA ALA A 27 14.78 35.89 24.92
C ALA A 27 13.64 36.09 23.90
N ALA A 28 12.43 36.17 24.49
CA ALA A 28 11.15 36.51 23.91
C ALA A 28 11.10 37.93 23.34
N ILE A 29 10.61 38.04 22.10
CA ILE A 29 9.91 39.23 21.61
C ILE A 29 8.59 38.74 21.01
N ALA A 30 7.51 39.04 21.72
CA ALA A 30 6.15 38.79 21.25
C ALA A 30 5.79 39.81 20.16
N LEU A 31 5.97 39.44 18.91
CA LEU A 31 5.25 40.09 17.81
C LEU A 31 3.94 39.31 17.61
N ALA A 32 2.82 39.95 17.93
CA ALA A 32 1.50 39.46 17.54
C ALA A 32 1.41 39.50 16.01
N ALA A 33 1.72 38.36 15.38
CA ALA A 33 1.41 38.14 13.97
C ALA A 33 -0.12 37.94 13.86
N PRO A 34 -0.79 38.52 12.86
CA PRO A 34 -2.18 38.24 12.61
C PRO A 34 -2.32 36.73 12.39
N ALA A 35 -3.17 36.09 13.16
CA ALA A 35 -3.58 34.71 12.95
C ALA A 35 -4.23 34.64 11.57
N HIS A 36 -3.46 34.26 10.57
CA HIS A 36 -4.04 33.81 9.32
C HIS A 36 -4.89 32.59 9.69
N ALA A 37 -6.20 32.74 9.56
CA ALA A 37 -7.11 31.62 9.61
C ALA A 37 -6.56 30.59 8.63
N ALA A 38 -5.94 29.53 9.15
CA ALA A 38 -5.54 28.40 8.35
C ALA A 38 -6.81 27.91 7.69
N ASP A 39 -6.82 27.90 6.37
CA ASP A 39 -7.89 27.32 5.58
C ASP A 39 -8.14 25.91 6.12
N THR A 40 -9.20 25.77 6.90
CA THR A 40 -9.65 24.50 7.46
C THR A 40 -10.36 23.73 6.35
N GLY A 41 -9.64 23.46 5.27
CA GLY A 41 -10.06 22.45 4.33
C GLY A 41 -10.43 21.22 5.14
N SER A 42 -11.67 20.78 5.03
CA SER A 42 -12.24 19.69 5.81
C SER A 42 -11.23 18.53 5.87
N ALA A 43 -10.68 18.31 7.07
CA ALA A 43 -9.70 17.25 7.27
C ALA A 43 -10.30 15.91 6.84
N TRP A 44 -9.50 15.08 6.20
CA TRP A 44 -9.90 13.70 5.91
C TRP A 44 -10.21 12.97 7.22
N ASN A 45 -11.33 12.28 7.23
CA ASN A 45 -11.60 11.25 8.23
C ASN A 45 -11.85 9.91 7.53
N LEU A 46 -11.71 8.83 8.27
CA LEU A 46 -11.74 7.48 7.69
C LEU A 46 -13.10 7.16 7.05
N ASP A 47 -14.21 7.63 7.64
CA ASP A 47 -15.55 7.39 7.08
C ASP A 47 -15.73 8.10 5.74
N ARG A 48 -15.27 9.33 5.64
CA ARG A 48 -15.29 10.10 4.39
C ARG A 48 -14.45 9.40 3.32
N LEU A 49 -13.24 8.95 3.64
CA LEU A 49 -12.39 8.25 2.69
C LEU A 49 -13.05 6.96 2.22
N MET A 50 -13.50 6.11 3.13
CA MET A 50 -14.12 4.83 2.79
C MET A 50 -15.40 5.01 1.97
N SER A 51 -16.27 5.96 2.34
CA SER A 51 -17.48 6.25 1.55
C SER A 51 -17.17 6.79 0.16
N THR A 52 -16.09 7.55 0.01
CA THR A 52 -15.64 8.05 -1.29
C THR A 52 -15.10 6.92 -2.17
N LEU A 53 -14.25 6.05 -1.62
CA LEU A 53 -13.72 4.90 -2.34
C LEU A 53 -14.82 3.89 -2.73
N ALA A 54 -15.81 3.67 -1.85
CA ALA A 54 -16.93 2.76 -2.09
C ALA A 54 -17.79 3.11 -3.32
N GLN A 55 -17.70 4.33 -3.81
CA GLN A 55 -18.45 4.75 -5.02
C GLN A 55 -17.87 4.12 -6.30
N HIS A 56 -16.59 3.76 -6.29
CA HIS A 56 -15.93 3.14 -7.42
C HIS A 56 -16.12 1.62 -7.40
N LYS A 57 -16.95 1.12 -8.33
CA LYS A 57 -17.20 -0.32 -8.45
C LYS A 57 -16.18 -1.03 -9.32
N SER A 58 -15.41 -0.29 -10.09
CA SER A 58 -14.31 -0.83 -10.90
C SER A 58 -13.31 0.27 -11.20
N GLY A 59 -12.09 -0.13 -11.52
CA GLY A 59 -11.03 0.79 -11.93
C GLY A 59 -9.92 0.09 -12.69
N ARG A 60 -9.23 0.86 -13.53
CA ARG A 60 -7.99 0.48 -14.20
C ARG A 60 -6.92 1.52 -13.92
N ALA A 61 -5.70 1.04 -13.74
CA ALA A 61 -4.53 1.91 -13.63
C ALA A 61 -3.32 1.26 -14.27
N THR A 62 -2.43 2.05 -14.86
CA THR A 62 -1.07 1.60 -15.10
C THR A 62 -0.27 1.75 -13.81
N PHE A 63 0.75 0.90 -13.63
CA PHE A 63 1.63 1.00 -12.49
C PHE A 63 3.11 0.98 -12.90
N THR A 64 3.92 1.64 -12.08
CA THR A 64 5.36 1.41 -11.97
C THR A 64 5.66 1.02 -10.54
N GLU A 65 6.40 -0.06 -10.32
CA GLU A 65 6.77 -0.56 -9.00
C GLU A 65 8.28 -0.69 -8.89
N THR A 66 8.87 -0.14 -7.84
CA THR A 66 10.27 -0.31 -7.49
C THR A 66 10.35 -1.11 -6.20
N LYS A 67 11.05 -2.25 -6.23
CA LYS A 67 11.30 -3.12 -5.09
C LYS A 67 12.75 -3.00 -4.64
N TYR A 68 12.94 -2.71 -3.38
CA TYR A 68 14.23 -2.66 -2.70
C TYR A 68 14.38 -3.95 -1.90
N LEU A 69 15.24 -4.84 -2.38
CA LEU A 69 15.47 -6.15 -1.79
C LEU A 69 16.90 -6.21 -1.25
N SER A 70 17.05 -6.61 0.00
CA SER A 70 18.35 -6.72 0.67
C SER A 70 19.33 -7.67 -0.02
N ILE A 71 18.79 -8.65 -0.77
CA ILE A 71 19.58 -9.60 -1.56
C ILE A 71 20.00 -9.09 -2.94
N ALA A 72 19.47 -7.94 -3.37
CA ALA A 72 19.71 -7.38 -4.69
C ALA A 72 20.62 -6.16 -4.61
N ALA A 73 21.64 -6.09 -5.45
CA ALA A 73 22.57 -4.96 -5.49
C ALA A 73 21.92 -3.68 -6.03
N GLN A 74 20.82 -3.80 -6.78
CA GLN A 74 20.05 -2.70 -7.35
C GLN A 74 18.55 -2.94 -7.13
N PRO A 75 17.75 -1.88 -7.06
CA PRO A 75 16.31 -2.03 -7.02
C PRO A 75 15.79 -2.77 -8.26
N VAL A 76 14.71 -3.52 -8.06
CA VAL A 76 14.02 -4.23 -9.15
C VAL A 76 12.82 -3.40 -9.57
N GLU A 77 12.81 -2.98 -10.82
CA GLU A 77 11.70 -2.23 -11.39
C GLU A 77 10.76 -3.13 -12.18
N SER A 78 9.48 -2.84 -12.10
CA SER A 78 8.45 -3.50 -12.88
C SER A 78 7.34 -2.51 -13.25
N SER A 79 6.64 -2.80 -14.34
CA SER A 79 5.52 -1.98 -14.80
C SER A 79 4.45 -2.83 -15.48
N GLY A 80 3.23 -2.28 -15.54
CA GLY A 80 2.11 -2.98 -16.14
C GLY A 80 0.78 -2.33 -15.81
N GLU A 81 -0.26 -3.14 -15.70
CA GLU A 81 -1.63 -2.70 -15.48
C GLU A 81 -2.25 -3.39 -14.26
N LEU A 82 -3.14 -2.66 -13.59
CA LEU A 82 -3.99 -3.16 -12.53
C LEU A 82 -5.45 -3.00 -12.93
N VAL A 83 -6.26 -3.99 -12.56
CA VAL A 83 -7.71 -3.96 -12.69
C VAL A 83 -8.32 -4.31 -11.34
N PHE A 84 -9.36 -3.57 -10.98
CA PHE A 84 -10.21 -3.86 -9.83
C PHE A 84 -11.66 -3.89 -10.27
N VAL A 85 -12.40 -4.89 -9.81
CA VAL A 85 -13.87 -4.96 -9.92
C VAL A 85 -14.41 -5.40 -8.56
N ALA A 86 -15.20 -4.53 -7.95
CA ALA A 86 -15.81 -4.82 -6.65
C ALA A 86 -16.75 -6.03 -6.75
N PRO A 87 -16.89 -6.83 -5.69
CA PRO A 87 -16.25 -6.60 -4.39
C PRO A 87 -14.84 -7.20 -4.27
N ASP A 88 -14.45 -8.17 -5.09
CA ASP A 88 -13.37 -9.11 -4.78
C ASP A 88 -12.47 -9.52 -5.95
N HIS A 89 -12.65 -8.93 -7.12
CA HIS A 89 -11.80 -9.22 -8.28
C HIS A 89 -10.65 -8.22 -8.42
N LEU A 90 -9.42 -8.73 -8.45
CA LEU A 90 -8.21 -7.97 -8.67
C LEU A 90 -7.34 -8.64 -9.74
N GLU A 91 -6.80 -7.85 -10.67
CA GLU A 91 -5.80 -8.32 -11.60
C GLU A 91 -4.54 -7.44 -11.55
N LYS A 92 -3.38 -8.08 -11.68
CA LYS A 92 -2.10 -7.41 -11.90
C LYS A 92 -1.43 -8.04 -13.13
N HIS A 93 -1.35 -7.28 -14.20
CA HIS A 93 -0.65 -7.64 -15.42
C HIS A 93 0.71 -6.96 -15.42
N THR A 94 1.77 -7.66 -15.03
CA THR A 94 3.14 -7.18 -15.17
C THR A 94 3.58 -7.38 -16.62
N LEU A 95 4.03 -6.31 -17.26
CA LEU A 95 4.48 -6.31 -18.65
C LEU A 95 6.01 -6.32 -18.72
N SER A 96 6.68 -5.62 -17.82
CA SER A 96 8.12 -5.52 -17.73
C SER A 96 8.59 -5.76 -16.29
N PRO A 97 9.79 -6.38 -16.09
CA PRO A 97 10.74 -6.88 -17.07
C PRO A 97 10.36 -8.25 -17.63
N LYS A 98 9.49 -9.00 -16.97
CA LYS A 98 9.00 -10.31 -17.39
C LYS A 98 7.48 -10.36 -17.26
N PRO A 99 6.77 -10.80 -18.30
CA PRO A 99 5.33 -10.95 -18.23
C PRO A 99 4.90 -11.89 -17.09
N GLU A 100 3.96 -11.40 -16.28
CA GLU A 100 3.30 -12.15 -15.22
C GLU A 100 1.85 -11.66 -15.09
N HIS A 101 0.92 -12.56 -14.97
CA HIS A 101 -0.47 -12.24 -14.75
C HIS A 101 -0.94 -12.86 -13.42
N LEU A 102 -1.37 -12.01 -12.52
CA LEU A 102 -1.98 -12.37 -11.25
C LEU A 102 -3.46 -12.03 -11.30
N VAL A 103 -4.31 -13.00 -10.99
CA VAL A 103 -5.76 -12.80 -10.87
C VAL A 103 -6.20 -13.31 -9.51
N VAL A 104 -6.83 -12.44 -8.76
CA VAL A 104 -7.55 -12.79 -7.53
C VAL A 104 -9.04 -12.72 -7.84
N ASP A 105 -9.74 -13.83 -7.64
CA ASP A 105 -11.17 -13.94 -7.83
C ASP A 105 -11.77 -14.73 -6.66
N GLY A 106 -12.57 -14.06 -5.84
CA GLY A 106 -12.97 -14.59 -4.55
C GLY A 106 -11.78 -15.07 -3.73
N ASP A 107 -11.80 -16.30 -3.26
CA ASP A 107 -10.75 -16.89 -2.43
C ASP A 107 -9.62 -17.56 -3.23
N MET A 108 -9.57 -17.34 -4.53
CA MET A 108 -8.59 -17.98 -5.40
C MET A 108 -7.60 -16.97 -5.98
N LEU A 109 -6.32 -17.27 -5.88
CA LEU A 109 -5.26 -16.58 -6.60
C LEU A 109 -4.75 -17.45 -7.74
N THR A 110 -4.82 -16.94 -8.94
CA THR A 110 -4.19 -17.53 -10.13
C THR A 110 -2.94 -16.73 -10.50
N VAL A 111 -1.86 -17.44 -10.77
CA VAL A 111 -0.56 -16.88 -11.19
C VAL A 111 -0.19 -17.52 -12.52
N GLU A 112 -0.05 -16.72 -13.55
CA GLU A 112 0.45 -17.15 -14.86
C GLU A 112 1.81 -16.49 -15.13
N ARG A 113 2.83 -17.32 -15.26
CA ARG A 113 4.21 -16.89 -15.51
C ARG A 113 5.00 -17.97 -16.23
N ASN A 114 5.82 -17.59 -17.23
CA ASN A 114 6.67 -18.50 -17.99
C ASN A 114 5.86 -19.68 -18.62
N ASN A 115 4.71 -19.38 -19.19
CA ASN A 115 3.76 -20.35 -19.77
C ASN A 115 3.26 -21.42 -18.77
N ARG A 116 3.33 -21.13 -17.49
CA ARG A 116 2.80 -22.00 -16.43
C ARG A 116 1.72 -21.26 -15.67
N LYS A 117 0.66 -21.98 -15.34
CA LYS A 117 -0.47 -21.50 -14.55
C LYS A 117 -0.53 -22.24 -13.23
N TYR A 118 -0.64 -21.50 -12.15
CA TYR A 118 -0.78 -22.01 -10.80
C TYR A 118 -2.02 -21.39 -10.18
N THR A 119 -2.82 -22.18 -9.50
CA THR A 119 -3.97 -21.69 -8.76
C THR A 119 -3.83 -22.08 -7.30
N LEU A 120 -4.01 -21.11 -6.41
CA LEU A 120 -3.82 -21.23 -4.97
C LEU A 120 -5.10 -20.80 -4.25
N ALA A 121 -5.58 -21.59 -3.29
CA ALA A 121 -6.61 -21.14 -2.37
C ALA A 121 -5.99 -20.23 -1.30
N LEU A 122 -6.46 -19.00 -1.16
CA LEU A 122 -5.95 -18.01 -0.20
C LEU A 122 -6.02 -18.49 1.24
N ALA A 123 -7.03 -19.30 1.57
CA ALA A 123 -7.18 -19.92 2.88
C ALA A 123 -5.98 -20.78 3.33
N ARG A 124 -5.16 -21.25 2.39
CA ARG A 124 -3.91 -21.98 2.70
C ARG A 124 -2.72 -21.06 2.99
N TYR A 125 -2.87 -19.77 2.75
CA TYR A 125 -1.82 -18.74 2.89
C TYR A 125 -2.40 -17.52 3.60
N PRO A 126 -2.74 -17.64 4.91
CA PRO A 126 -3.49 -16.62 5.64
C PRO A 126 -2.85 -15.22 5.57
N GLU A 127 -1.53 -15.13 5.58
CA GLU A 127 -0.83 -13.85 5.49
C GLU A 127 -1.01 -13.18 4.12
N LEU A 128 -1.01 -13.99 3.04
CA LEU A 128 -1.27 -13.49 1.68
C LEU A 128 -2.76 -13.13 1.52
N GLY A 129 -3.67 -13.94 2.05
CA GLY A 129 -5.09 -13.66 2.08
C GLY A 129 -5.38 -12.34 2.76
N ALA A 130 -4.90 -12.15 3.97
CA ALA A 130 -5.09 -10.90 4.73
C ALA A 130 -4.52 -9.67 3.98
N PHE A 131 -3.36 -9.79 3.31
CA PHE A 131 -2.82 -8.74 2.47
C PHE A 131 -3.74 -8.38 1.30
N ILE A 132 -4.21 -9.36 0.56
CA ILE A 132 -5.14 -9.17 -0.57
C ILE A 132 -6.45 -8.56 -0.08
N ASP A 133 -7.00 -9.05 1.02
CA ASP A 133 -8.24 -8.57 1.60
C ASP A 133 -8.12 -7.11 2.07
N SER A 134 -6.93 -6.68 2.52
CA SER A 134 -6.72 -5.27 2.86
C SER A 134 -6.85 -4.34 1.66
N ILE A 135 -6.33 -4.75 0.51
CA ILE A 135 -6.44 -4.00 -0.74
C ILE A 135 -7.91 -3.94 -1.18
N ARG A 136 -8.58 -5.09 -1.20
CA ARG A 136 -10.01 -5.19 -1.54
C ARG A 136 -10.88 -4.33 -0.64
N ALA A 137 -10.70 -4.47 0.68
CA ALA A 137 -11.46 -3.73 1.66
C ALA A 137 -11.24 -2.21 1.52
N THR A 138 -10.01 -1.77 1.23
CA THR A 138 -9.72 -0.36 0.98
C THR A 138 -10.42 0.13 -0.28
N LEU A 139 -10.26 -0.58 -1.41
CA LEU A 139 -10.85 -0.18 -2.68
C LEU A 139 -12.39 -0.25 -2.67
N ALA A 140 -12.94 -1.21 -1.93
CA ALA A 140 -14.39 -1.32 -1.73
C ALA A 140 -14.94 -0.37 -0.66
N GLY A 141 -14.08 0.40 0.03
CA GLY A 141 -14.47 1.29 1.12
C GLY A 141 -15.01 0.57 2.36
N ASN A 142 -14.62 -0.69 2.57
CA ASN A 142 -15.08 -1.51 3.69
C ASN A 142 -14.21 -1.29 4.93
N ARG A 143 -14.50 -0.20 5.66
CA ARG A 143 -13.83 0.14 6.91
C ARG A 143 -13.83 -1.00 7.92
N PHE A 144 -15.00 -1.63 8.11
CA PHE A 144 -15.15 -2.69 9.11
C PHE A 144 -14.18 -3.85 8.85
N ALA A 145 -14.09 -4.33 7.62
CA ALA A 145 -13.17 -5.42 7.27
C ALA A 145 -11.70 -5.03 7.49
N LEU A 146 -11.32 -3.78 7.20
CA LEU A 146 -9.96 -3.29 7.46
C LEU A 146 -9.61 -3.30 8.94
N GLU A 147 -10.49 -2.77 9.79
CA GLU A 147 -10.25 -2.63 11.23
C GLU A 147 -10.25 -3.98 11.97
N GLN A 148 -10.76 -5.06 11.37
CA GLN A 148 -10.64 -6.41 11.91
C GLN A 148 -9.21 -6.97 11.81
N VAL A 149 -8.45 -6.52 10.83
CA VAL A 149 -7.13 -7.10 10.50
C VAL A 149 -5.98 -6.12 10.73
N TYR A 150 -6.28 -4.82 10.67
CA TYR A 150 -5.27 -3.76 10.76
C TYR A 150 -5.64 -2.69 11.78
N LYS A 151 -4.62 -2.17 12.47
CA LYS A 151 -4.67 -0.84 13.04
C LYS A 151 -4.60 0.16 11.89
N VAL A 152 -5.64 0.97 11.75
CA VAL A 152 -5.81 1.92 10.65
C VAL A 152 -5.49 3.33 11.15
N ALA A 153 -4.61 4.04 10.43
CA ALA A 153 -4.32 5.44 10.68
C ALA A 153 -4.47 6.24 9.38
N LEU A 154 -5.17 7.35 9.44
CA LEU A 154 -5.38 8.25 8.31
C LEU A 154 -4.75 9.60 8.61
N ALA A 155 -3.96 10.12 7.68
CA ALA A 155 -3.46 11.47 7.64
C ALA A 155 -3.84 12.11 6.31
N GLY A 156 -3.94 13.44 6.26
CA GLY A 156 -4.21 14.12 5.00
C GLY A 156 -4.52 15.59 5.20
N ARG A 157 -4.34 16.35 4.14
CA ARG A 157 -4.63 17.79 4.09
C ARG A 157 -5.13 18.17 2.69
N GLY A 158 -6.16 19.01 2.65
CA GLY A 158 -6.79 19.39 1.39
C GLY A 158 -7.43 18.17 0.73
N ASP A 159 -7.01 17.88 -0.50
CA ASP A 159 -7.51 16.74 -1.28
C ASP A 159 -6.66 15.48 -1.11
N ASP A 160 -5.46 15.59 -0.52
CA ASP A 160 -4.53 14.48 -0.39
C ASP A 160 -4.71 13.72 0.92
N TRP A 161 -4.57 12.41 0.86
CA TRP A 161 -4.69 11.53 2.01
C TRP A 161 -3.64 10.40 1.97
N THR A 162 -3.29 9.93 3.16
CA THR A 162 -2.42 8.78 3.37
C THR A 162 -3.05 7.86 4.41
N LEU A 163 -3.32 6.63 4.01
CA LEU A 163 -3.85 5.57 4.85
C LEU A 163 -2.72 4.60 5.21
N THR A 164 -2.46 4.42 6.49
CA THR A 164 -1.45 3.50 7.00
C THR A 164 -2.13 2.33 7.69
N LEU A 165 -1.81 1.12 7.26
CA LEU A 165 -2.32 -0.14 7.80
C LEU A 165 -1.18 -0.87 8.50
N THR A 166 -1.32 -1.13 9.79
CA THR A 166 -0.40 -1.93 10.59
C THR A 166 -1.10 -3.23 10.99
N PRO A 167 -0.61 -4.41 10.61
CA PRO A 167 -1.24 -5.67 10.96
C PRO A 167 -1.46 -5.83 12.47
N LEU A 168 -2.60 -6.41 12.86
CA LEU A 168 -2.88 -6.76 14.25
C LEU A 168 -2.34 -8.15 14.61
N ASP A 169 -2.32 -9.08 13.66
CA ASP A 169 -1.83 -10.44 13.86
C ASP A 169 -0.29 -10.47 13.90
N SER A 170 0.27 -11.07 14.95
CA SER A 170 1.71 -11.16 15.16
C SER A 170 2.46 -12.00 14.14
N ARG A 171 1.79 -12.94 13.46
CA ARG A 171 2.38 -13.73 12.37
C ARG A 171 2.51 -12.89 11.12
N MET A 172 1.48 -12.09 10.83
CA MET A 172 1.51 -11.16 9.71
C MET A 172 2.57 -10.05 9.92
N LEU A 173 2.74 -9.56 11.15
CA LEU A 173 3.80 -8.60 11.52
C LEU A 173 5.21 -9.13 11.29
N LYS A 174 5.42 -10.45 11.27
CA LYS A 174 6.71 -11.07 10.91
C LYS A 174 6.99 -11.04 9.40
N VAL A 175 6.00 -10.70 8.60
CA VAL A 175 6.09 -10.64 7.13
C VAL A 175 5.97 -9.21 6.65
N VAL A 176 4.93 -8.51 7.06
CA VAL A 176 4.63 -7.13 6.66
C VAL A 176 4.54 -6.26 7.91
N SER A 177 5.35 -5.21 7.97
CA SER A 177 5.31 -4.24 9.08
C SER A 177 4.27 -3.15 8.84
N THR A 178 4.16 -2.64 7.61
CA THR A 178 3.16 -1.63 7.25
C THR A 178 2.79 -1.70 5.77
N ILE A 179 1.55 -1.32 5.47
CA ILE A 179 1.07 -1.01 4.13
C ILE A 179 0.62 0.45 4.17
N THR A 180 1.10 1.25 3.24
CA THR A 180 0.70 2.65 3.11
C THR A 180 0.07 2.86 1.74
N LEU A 181 -1.12 3.45 1.73
CA LEU A 181 -1.81 3.86 0.52
C LEU A 181 -1.90 5.38 0.51
N ASP A 182 -1.60 6.00 -0.59
CA ASP A 182 -1.74 7.44 -0.76
C ASP A 182 -2.62 7.76 -1.97
N GLY A 183 -3.35 8.86 -1.88
CA GLY A 183 -4.26 9.27 -2.93
C GLY A 183 -4.69 10.72 -2.84
N THR A 184 -5.44 11.13 -3.85
CA THR A 184 -6.00 12.48 -3.96
C THR A 184 -7.49 12.33 -4.26
N ARG A 185 -8.36 12.90 -3.44
CA ARG A 185 -9.84 12.75 -3.51
C ARG A 185 -10.23 11.27 -3.48
N ASP A 186 -10.80 10.77 -4.57
CA ASP A 186 -11.27 9.40 -4.77
C ASP A 186 -10.26 8.51 -5.53
N VAL A 187 -9.08 9.05 -5.84
CA VAL A 187 -8.09 8.40 -6.68
C VAL A 187 -6.91 7.88 -5.87
N LEU A 188 -6.70 6.57 -5.86
CA LEU A 188 -5.49 5.95 -5.34
C LEU A 188 -4.31 6.26 -6.26
N ARG A 189 -3.21 6.78 -5.70
CA ARG A 189 -2.01 7.22 -6.42
C ARG A 189 -0.78 6.36 -6.12
N GLY A 190 -0.75 5.75 -4.95
CA GLY A 190 0.40 4.96 -4.56
C GLY A 190 0.08 3.90 -3.53
N VAL A 191 0.91 2.85 -3.55
CA VAL A 191 0.93 1.78 -2.55
C VAL A 191 2.38 1.52 -2.18
N ALA A 192 2.70 1.60 -0.90
CA ALA A 192 4.01 1.21 -0.39
C ALA A 192 3.83 0.08 0.63
N ILE A 193 4.69 -0.93 0.53
CA ILE A 193 4.71 -2.07 1.44
C ILE A 193 6.07 -2.14 2.07
N ARG A 194 6.11 -2.18 3.39
CA ARG A 194 7.33 -2.38 4.16
C ARG A 194 7.27 -3.74 4.85
N GLN A 195 8.27 -4.55 4.62
CA GLN A 195 8.38 -5.88 5.19
C GLN A 195 9.14 -5.84 6.52
N ALA A 196 9.00 -6.90 7.30
CA ALA A 196 9.63 -7.00 8.61
C ALA A 196 11.16 -7.19 8.54
N ASP A 197 11.65 -7.72 7.42
CA ASP A 197 13.09 -7.94 7.16
C ASP A 197 13.79 -6.70 6.57
N GLY A 198 13.07 -5.61 6.35
CA GLY A 198 13.58 -4.36 5.80
C GLY A 198 13.38 -4.19 4.30
N ASP A 199 13.00 -5.25 3.59
CA ASP A 199 12.62 -5.14 2.19
C ASP A 199 11.38 -4.25 2.05
N HIS A 200 11.28 -3.52 0.96
CA HIS A 200 10.11 -2.69 0.70
C HIS A 200 9.85 -2.50 -0.78
N SER A 201 8.62 -2.18 -1.10
CA SER A 201 8.22 -1.78 -2.44
C SER A 201 7.44 -0.48 -2.44
N VAL A 202 7.58 0.27 -3.51
CA VAL A 202 6.81 1.48 -3.80
C VAL A 202 6.22 1.36 -5.18
N MET A 203 4.90 1.40 -5.24
CA MET A 203 4.14 1.37 -6.50
C MET A 203 3.46 2.72 -6.71
N ARG A 204 3.63 3.29 -7.90
CA ARG A 204 2.91 4.47 -8.37
C ARG A 204 1.84 4.06 -9.36
N LEU A 205 0.68 4.67 -9.24
CA LEU A 205 -0.51 4.37 -10.02
C LEU A 205 -0.95 5.57 -10.84
N GLN A 206 -1.28 5.31 -12.10
CA GLN A 206 -1.90 6.30 -12.98
C GLN A 206 -3.23 5.72 -13.48
N PRO A 207 -4.37 6.27 -13.02
CA PRO A 207 -5.68 5.83 -13.47
C PRO A 207 -5.82 5.92 -14.99
N VAL A 208 -6.38 4.89 -15.57
CA VAL A 208 -6.80 4.91 -16.98
C VAL A 208 -8.26 5.31 -17.01
N PRO A 209 -8.62 6.42 -17.70
CA PRO A 209 -10.00 6.82 -17.84
C PRO A 209 -10.82 5.69 -18.45
N ALA A 210 -12.06 5.48 -17.96
CA ALA A 210 -13.00 4.63 -18.66
C ALA A 210 -13.25 5.26 -20.03
N ASN A 211 -13.10 4.48 -21.11
CA ASN A 211 -13.49 4.96 -22.43
C ASN A 211 -15.00 5.28 -22.38
N PRO A 212 -15.41 6.51 -22.69
CA PRO A 212 -16.84 6.77 -22.89
C PRO A 212 -17.28 6.00 -24.14
N ASN A 213 -18.07 4.95 -23.93
CA ASN A 213 -18.83 4.34 -25.01
C ASN A 213 -19.99 5.25 -25.40
#